data_77e501e51c0937f76e8711ab1f3e9d8e
#
_entry.id   77e501e51c0937f76e8711ab1f3e9d8e
#
_cell.length_a   1.000
_cell.length_b   1.000
_cell.length_c   1.000
_cell.angle_alpha   90.00
_cell.angle_beta   90.00
_cell.angle_gamma   90.00
#
_symmetry.space_group_name_H-M   'P 1'
#
loop_
_entity.id
_entity.type
_entity.pdbx_description
1 polymer ?
#
loop_
_entity_poly.entity_id
_entity_poly.type
_entity_poly.pdbx_seq_one_letter_code
_entity_poly.pdbx_strand_id
1 'polypeptide(L)'
;MLKRMMDDLTALDTKLSSVAVGEGKIVYLHDFSDETTPIAAPVAATSETARSGNTSPPSVTLKPGDLLYAIVDVGVNSDVPSAVLATVTSGAYRNTRLMGTFQRHEERLVLAFNRAVLPTGETVQLEAYAVAPSTSEASVASSVNTHFFSRWGGLVASAFLEGLGTAKRYSGSQSTIYGYGNDVTDQMVWNTYSVEDQAWIAAGKVGEKAGKIFEKNFDRPPTVRLESGTPVGVLVLNVKGR
;
A
#
# COMPACT_ATOMS: atom_id res chain seq x y z
N MET A 1 31.01 24.47 -18.21
CA MET A 1 29.76 24.20 -17.49
C MET A 1 29.58 22.71 -17.16
N LEU A 2 29.76 21.81 -18.09
CA LEU A 2 29.63 20.35 -17.88
C LEU A 2 30.57 19.76 -16.79
N LYS A 3 31.80 20.26 -16.71
CA LYS A 3 32.80 19.76 -15.74
C LYS A 3 32.40 20.04 -14.28
N ARG A 4 31.79 21.21 -14.02
CA ARG A 4 31.28 21.52 -12.68
C ARG A 4 30.07 20.68 -12.27
N MET A 5 29.20 20.32 -13.21
CA MET A 5 28.07 19.42 -12.94
C MET A 5 28.54 18.00 -12.61
N MET A 6 29.61 17.53 -13.26
CA MET A 6 30.17 16.19 -12.95
C MET A 6 30.86 16.18 -11.59
N ASP A 7 31.55 17.25 -11.22
CA ASP A 7 32.22 17.37 -9.90
C ASP A 7 31.20 17.44 -8.76
N ASP A 8 30.05 18.10 -8.98
CA ASP A 8 28.95 18.16 -7.99
C ASP A 8 28.22 16.81 -7.85
N LEU A 9 28.08 16.03 -8.92
CA LEU A 9 27.49 14.69 -8.87
C LEU A 9 28.38 13.70 -8.12
N THR A 10 29.70 13.77 -8.31
CA THR A 10 30.65 12.91 -7.58
C THR A 10 30.72 13.27 -6.10
N ALA A 11 30.56 14.55 -5.75
CA ALA A 11 30.52 15.00 -4.36
C ALA A 11 29.24 14.55 -3.64
N LEU A 12 28.11 14.48 -4.34
CA LEU A 12 26.85 13.94 -3.81
C LEU A 12 26.91 12.43 -3.59
N ASP A 13 27.51 11.68 -4.52
CA ASP A 13 27.66 10.23 -4.41
C ASP A 13 28.56 9.83 -3.23
N THR A 14 29.63 10.61 -2.99
CA THR A 14 30.52 10.40 -1.84
C THR A 14 29.81 10.72 -0.50
N LYS A 15 28.91 11.70 -0.46
CA LYS A 15 28.12 12.02 0.74
C LYS A 15 27.04 10.96 1.02
N LEU A 16 26.42 10.39 -0.01
CA LEU A 16 25.45 9.30 0.16
C LEU A 16 26.11 8.00 0.64
N SER A 17 27.33 7.70 0.16
CA SER A 17 28.07 6.51 0.60
C SER A 17 28.54 6.59 2.05
N SER A 18 28.78 7.80 2.59
CA SER A 18 29.22 8.00 3.98
C SER A 18 28.08 7.93 5.01
N VAL A 19 26.82 7.98 4.58
CA VAL A 19 25.64 7.88 5.46
C VAL A 19 25.16 6.43 5.62
N ALA A 20 25.63 5.49 4.80
CA ALA A 20 25.15 4.10 4.77
C ALA A 20 25.90 3.12 5.67
N VAL A 21 26.83 3.55 6.50
CA VAL A 21 27.54 2.65 7.45
C VAL A 21 27.38 3.17 8.87
N GLY A 22 26.19 3.04 9.39
CA GLY A 22 25.92 3.03 10.83
C GLY A 22 25.83 1.56 11.26
N GLU A 23 26.93 0.98 11.69
CA GLU A 23 26.92 -0.32 12.37
C GLU A 23 26.05 -0.23 13.62
N GLY A 24 24.82 -0.70 13.51
CA GLY A 24 23.94 -0.96 14.64
C GLY A 24 24.50 -2.11 15.46
N LYS A 25 25.33 -1.82 16.48
CA LYS A 25 25.76 -2.79 17.46
C LYS A 25 24.55 -3.23 18.27
N ILE A 26 24.03 -4.43 17.94
CA ILE A 26 23.01 -5.10 18.73
C ILE A 26 23.68 -5.60 20.00
N VAL A 27 23.45 -4.91 21.12
CA VAL A 27 23.88 -5.36 22.45
C VAL A 27 22.85 -6.38 22.94
N TYR A 28 23.14 -7.65 22.84
CA TYR A 28 22.43 -8.69 23.57
C TYR A 28 22.86 -8.59 25.04
N LEU A 29 22.03 -8.05 25.91
CA LEU A 29 22.16 -8.21 27.34
C LEU A 29 21.66 -9.62 27.69
N HIS A 30 22.56 -10.57 27.66
CA HIS A 30 22.37 -11.86 28.27
C HIS A 30 23.49 -12.04 29.27
N ASP A 31 23.23 -11.72 30.52
CA ASP A 31 24.07 -12.12 31.62
C ASP A 31 23.15 -12.40 32.82
N PHE A 32 22.77 -13.63 32.94
CA PHE A 32 22.32 -14.26 34.20
C PHE A 32 23.38 -15.29 34.58
N SER A 33 24.48 -14.79 35.15
CA SER A 33 25.42 -15.66 35.82
C SER A 33 24.87 -16.05 37.20
N ASP A 34 24.84 -17.33 37.39
CA ASP A 34 24.71 -18.06 38.66
C ASP A 34 25.30 -17.34 39.86
N GLU A 35 24.50 -17.22 40.91
CA GLU A 35 25.04 -17.20 42.25
C GLU A 35 24.28 -18.18 43.15
N THR A 36 24.90 -19.33 43.27
CA THR A 36 24.55 -20.40 44.21
C THR A 36 24.91 -19.98 45.62
N THR A 37 23.97 -19.91 46.51
CA THR A 37 24.25 -20.06 47.95
C THR A 37 23.14 -20.86 48.61
N PRO A 38 23.50 -21.92 49.35
CA PRO A 38 22.55 -22.77 50.03
C PRO A 38 22.42 -22.38 51.50
N ILE A 39 21.19 -22.17 52.02
CA ILE A 39 20.96 -22.25 53.47
C ILE A 39 19.57 -22.82 53.74
N ALA A 40 19.63 -24.04 54.32
CA ALA A 40 18.83 -24.59 55.41
C ALA A 40 17.30 -24.55 55.40
N ALA A 41 16.75 -25.71 55.39
CA ALA A 41 15.42 -26.14 55.84
C ALA A 41 15.22 -25.96 57.37
N PRO A 42 14.09 -26.36 57.95
CA PRO A 42 12.70 -26.52 57.53
C PRO A 42 11.71 -25.86 58.50
N VAL A 43 10.55 -25.44 58.09
CA VAL A 43 9.42 -25.21 59.00
C VAL A 43 8.12 -25.73 58.38
N ALA A 44 7.60 -26.74 59.09
CA ALA A 44 6.23 -27.15 59.28
C ALA A 44 5.21 -27.03 58.14
N ALA A 45 4.77 -28.17 57.72
CA ALA A 45 3.52 -28.43 57.04
C ALA A 45 2.32 -27.81 57.77
N THR A 46 1.64 -26.90 57.10
CA THR A 46 0.24 -26.63 57.38
C THR A 46 -0.53 -27.09 56.16
N SER A 47 -1.21 -28.19 56.31
CA SER A 47 -2.17 -28.74 55.35
C SER A 47 -3.34 -27.79 55.21
N GLU A 48 -3.29 -26.92 54.22
CA GLU A 48 -4.48 -26.22 53.74
C GLU A 48 -5.17 -27.08 52.69
N THR A 49 -6.30 -27.51 53.08
CA THR A 49 -7.37 -28.19 52.36
C THR A 49 -7.45 -27.68 50.92
N ALA A 50 -7.14 -28.58 49.96
CA ALA A 50 -7.46 -28.40 48.58
C ALA A 50 -8.96 -28.18 48.43
N ARG A 51 -9.38 -26.92 48.39
CA ARG A 51 -10.65 -26.55 47.78
C ARG A 51 -10.48 -26.78 46.29
N SER A 52 -10.96 -27.90 45.83
CA SER A 52 -11.29 -28.16 44.45
C SER A 52 -12.35 -27.12 44.04
N GLY A 53 -11.92 -25.92 43.81
CA GLY A 53 -12.70 -24.92 43.11
C GLY A 53 -12.80 -25.37 41.68
N ASN A 54 -13.96 -25.84 41.29
CA ASN A 54 -14.36 -26.02 39.91
C ASN A 54 -14.34 -24.64 39.27
N THR A 55 -13.16 -24.15 38.94
CA THR A 55 -12.99 -22.89 38.21
C THR A 55 -13.31 -23.23 36.76
N SER A 56 -14.60 -23.21 36.44
CA SER A 56 -15.02 -23.07 35.07
C SER A 56 -14.19 -21.90 34.47
N PRO A 57 -13.53 -22.07 33.33
CA PRO A 57 -12.81 -20.97 32.73
C PRO A 57 -13.76 -19.77 32.63
N PRO A 58 -13.35 -18.56 33.03
CA PRO A 58 -14.22 -17.41 32.98
C PRO A 58 -14.80 -17.34 31.58
N SER A 59 -16.12 -17.35 31.47
CA SER A 59 -16.84 -17.14 30.20
C SER A 59 -16.57 -15.73 29.79
N VAL A 60 -15.50 -15.53 29.03
CA VAL A 60 -15.10 -14.24 28.54
C VAL A 60 -16.06 -13.90 27.41
N THR A 61 -16.99 -12.99 27.67
CA THR A 61 -17.99 -12.55 26.72
C THR A 61 -17.54 -11.23 26.09
N LEU A 62 -17.32 -11.26 24.78
CA LEU A 62 -17.03 -10.04 23.98
C LEU A 62 -18.14 -9.01 24.19
N LYS A 63 -17.75 -7.76 24.44
CA LYS A 63 -18.68 -6.66 24.66
C LYS A 63 -18.48 -5.57 23.61
N PRO A 64 -19.54 -4.86 23.25
CA PRO A 64 -19.41 -3.63 22.48
C PRO A 64 -18.47 -2.64 23.18
N GLY A 65 -17.54 -2.06 22.41
CA GLY A 65 -16.50 -1.18 22.92
C GLY A 65 -15.18 -1.87 23.26
N ASP A 66 -15.10 -3.20 23.24
CA ASP A 66 -13.84 -3.90 23.43
C ASP A 66 -12.88 -3.60 22.29
N LEU A 67 -11.62 -3.30 22.63
CA LEU A 67 -10.52 -3.11 21.69
C LEU A 67 -9.58 -4.33 21.80
N LEU A 68 -9.47 -5.08 20.72
CA LEU A 68 -8.63 -6.27 20.62
C LEU A 68 -7.38 -5.95 19.80
N TYR A 69 -6.24 -6.50 20.19
CA TYR A 69 -5.03 -6.45 19.38
C TYR A 69 -4.90 -7.73 18.58
N ALA A 70 -4.84 -7.61 17.28
CA ALA A 70 -4.77 -8.73 16.35
C ALA A 70 -3.66 -8.54 15.31
N ILE A 71 -3.27 -9.65 14.70
CA ILE A 71 -2.36 -9.68 13.57
C ILE A 71 -3.13 -10.24 12.38
N VAL A 72 -2.99 -9.60 11.23
CA VAL A 72 -3.58 -10.06 9.97
C VAL A 72 -2.82 -11.30 9.50
N ASP A 73 -3.51 -12.42 9.34
CA ASP A 73 -2.89 -13.69 8.94
C ASP A 73 -2.77 -13.79 7.41
N VAL A 74 -3.74 -13.25 6.68
CA VAL A 74 -3.81 -13.31 5.21
C VAL A 74 -3.66 -11.93 4.63
N GLY A 75 -2.67 -11.75 3.76
CA GLY A 75 -2.46 -10.49 3.05
C GLY A 75 -3.65 -10.16 2.13
N VAL A 76 -3.97 -8.89 2.04
CA VAL A 76 -5.11 -8.36 1.27
C VAL A 76 -4.61 -7.47 0.14
N ASN A 77 -5.21 -7.64 -1.04
CA ASN A 77 -4.97 -6.77 -2.20
C ASN A 77 -6.31 -6.21 -2.68
N SER A 78 -6.41 -4.89 -2.78
CA SER A 78 -7.66 -4.22 -3.17
C SER A 78 -8.17 -4.58 -4.57
N ASP A 79 -7.29 -5.06 -5.44
CA ASP A 79 -7.64 -5.45 -6.82
C ASP A 79 -8.28 -6.84 -6.89
N VAL A 80 -8.17 -7.64 -5.82
CA VAL A 80 -8.68 -9.02 -5.78
C VAL A 80 -9.58 -9.17 -4.56
N PRO A 81 -10.89 -9.42 -4.73
CA PRO A 81 -11.77 -9.68 -3.61
C PRO A 81 -11.34 -10.95 -2.86
N SER A 82 -11.08 -10.83 -1.58
CA SER A 82 -10.67 -11.94 -0.71
C SER A 82 -11.26 -11.78 0.69
N ALA A 83 -11.33 -12.89 1.42
CA ALA A 83 -11.67 -12.86 2.83
C ALA A 83 -10.46 -12.37 3.64
N VAL A 84 -10.73 -11.67 4.73
CA VAL A 84 -9.73 -11.25 5.70
C VAL A 84 -9.76 -12.18 6.89
N LEU A 85 -8.59 -12.60 7.33
CA LEU A 85 -8.40 -13.39 8.54
C LEU A 85 -7.39 -12.67 9.43
N ALA A 86 -7.72 -12.54 10.70
CA ALA A 86 -6.82 -12.00 11.72
C ALA A 86 -6.90 -12.81 13.01
N THR A 87 -5.78 -12.91 13.70
CA THR A 87 -5.71 -13.63 15.00
C THR A 87 -5.42 -12.65 16.12
N VAL A 88 -6.23 -12.70 17.17
CA VAL A 88 -6.03 -11.90 18.37
C VAL A 88 -4.81 -12.42 19.13
N THR A 89 -3.86 -11.52 19.43
CA THR A 89 -2.56 -11.89 20.01
C THR A 89 -2.46 -11.65 21.50
N SER A 90 -3.34 -10.83 22.09
CA SER A 90 -3.24 -10.44 23.50
C SER A 90 -4.60 -10.40 24.21
N GLY A 91 -4.53 -10.38 25.54
CA GLY A 91 -5.71 -10.28 26.40
C GLY A 91 -6.46 -11.59 26.60
N ALA A 92 -7.67 -11.47 27.13
CA ALA A 92 -8.55 -12.61 27.47
C ALA A 92 -9.03 -13.39 26.25
N TYR A 93 -8.97 -12.76 25.06
CA TYR A 93 -9.42 -13.32 23.78
C TYR A 93 -8.27 -13.79 22.89
N ARG A 94 -7.08 -13.98 23.45
CA ARG A 94 -5.92 -14.47 22.71
C ARG A 94 -6.26 -15.77 21.96
N ASN A 95 -5.74 -15.90 20.72
CA ASN A 95 -6.01 -17.00 19.78
C ASN A 95 -7.46 -17.03 19.24
N THR A 96 -8.26 -15.99 19.45
CA THR A 96 -9.52 -15.82 18.73
C THR A 96 -9.21 -15.47 17.26
N ARG A 97 -9.83 -16.18 16.34
CA ARG A 97 -9.72 -15.91 14.90
C ARG A 97 -10.87 -15.06 14.46
N LEU A 98 -10.56 -13.92 13.84
CA LEU A 98 -11.52 -12.98 13.29
C LEU A 98 -11.59 -13.17 11.78
N MET A 99 -12.79 -13.30 11.25
CA MET A 99 -13.06 -13.48 9.84
C MET A 99 -13.95 -12.35 9.36
N GLY A 100 -13.63 -11.83 8.16
CA GLY A 100 -14.37 -10.71 7.61
C GLY A 100 -14.06 -10.43 6.15
N THR A 101 -14.40 -9.24 5.75
CA THR A 101 -14.19 -8.70 4.41
C THR A 101 -13.49 -7.35 4.49
N PHE A 102 -13.06 -6.85 3.35
CA PHE A 102 -12.52 -5.51 3.28
C PHE A 102 -13.20 -4.69 2.18
N GLN A 103 -13.14 -3.39 2.34
CA GLN A 103 -13.53 -2.43 1.31
C GLN A 103 -12.40 -1.42 1.15
N ARG A 104 -12.12 -1.04 -0.09
CA ARG A 104 -11.19 0.04 -0.36
C ARG A 104 -11.92 1.37 -0.27
N HIS A 105 -11.32 2.29 0.45
CA HIS A 105 -11.75 3.68 0.51
C HIS A 105 -10.56 4.55 0.16
N GLU A 106 -10.55 5.11 -1.04
CA GLU A 106 -9.42 5.87 -1.60
C GLU A 106 -8.09 5.07 -1.56
N GLU A 107 -7.15 5.49 -0.74
CA GLU A 107 -5.82 4.90 -0.56
C GLU A 107 -5.73 3.99 0.68
N ARG A 108 -6.84 3.63 1.28
CA ARG A 108 -6.90 2.84 2.52
C ARG A 108 -7.87 1.67 2.41
N LEU A 109 -7.68 0.68 3.27
CA LEU A 109 -8.57 -0.47 3.41
C LEU A 109 -9.33 -0.37 4.73
N VAL A 110 -10.63 -0.50 4.66
CA VAL A 110 -11.50 -0.68 5.82
C VAL A 110 -11.79 -2.17 5.94
N LEU A 111 -11.30 -2.80 7.01
CA LEU A 111 -11.56 -4.21 7.28
C LEU A 111 -12.73 -4.32 8.24
N ALA A 112 -13.76 -5.05 7.83
CA ALA A 112 -14.93 -5.33 8.62
C ALA A 112 -14.96 -6.82 8.98
N PHE A 113 -14.95 -7.11 10.27
CA PHE A 113 -15.04 -8.48 10.78
C PHE A 113 -16.48 -8.76 11.17
N ASN A 114 -17.01 -9.89 10.70
CA ASN A 114 -18.40 -10.31 10.93
C ASN A 114 -18.51 -11.60 11.75
N ARG A 115 -17.40 -12.30 11.97
CA ARG A 115 -17.37 -13.57 12.67
C ARG A 115 -16.08 -13.70 13.48
N ALA A 116 -16.22 -14.21 14.70
CA ALA A 116 -15.10 -14.60 15.55
C ALA A 116 -15.24 -16.07 15.93
N VAL A 117 -14.13 -16.80 15.88
CA VAL A 117 -14.01 -18.16 16.40
C VAL A 117 -13.14 -18.08 17.64
N LEU A 118 -13.75 -18.33 18.79
CA LEU A 118 -13.06 -18.29 20.08
C LEU A 118 -12.12 -19.49 20.23
N PRO A 119 -11.15 -19.42 21.15
CA PRO A 119 -10.26 -20.55 21.44
C PRO A 119 -11.00 -21.82 21.90
N THR A 120 -12.20 -21.65 22.41
CA THR A 120 -13.11 -22.76 22.80
C THR A 120 -13.72 -23.50 21.62
N GLY A 121 -13.54 -22.97 20.38
CA GLY A 121 -14.19 -23.47 19.17
C GLY A 121 -15.58 -22.89 18.91
N GLU A 122 -16.10 -22.10 19.82
CA GLU A 122 -17.39 -21.42 19.64
C GLU A 122 -17.28 -20.32 18.61
N THR A 123 -18.26 -20.24 17.70
CA THR A 123 -18.33 -19.19 16.68
C THR A 123 -19.36 -18.15 17.10
N VAL A 124 -18.93 -16.89 17.16
CA VAL A 124 -19.76 -15.74 17.52
C VAL A 124 -19.89 -14.82 16.32
N GLN A 125 -21.10 -14.35 16.04
CA GLN A 125 -21.31 -13.28 15.07
C GLN A 125 -21.08 -11.94 15.76
N LEU A 126 -20.27 -11.09 15.12
CA LEU A 126 -19.95 -9.78 15.66
C LEU A 126 -19.87 -8.75 14.51
N GLU A 127 -19.90 -7.50 14.86
CA GLU A 127 -19.62 -6.40 13.99
C GLU A 127 -18.43 -5.64 14.58
N ALA A 128 -17.30 -5.69 13.89
CA ALA A 128 -16.08 -5.07 14.36
C ALA A 128 -15.27 -4.52 13.17
N TYR A 129 -14.52 -3.45 13.41
CA TYR A 129 -13.68 -2.83 12.40
C TYR A 129 -12.23 -2.82 12.86
N ALA A 130 -11.31 -3.00 11.88
CA ALA A 130 -9.91 -2.79 12.15
C ALA A 130 -9.61 -1.31 12.32
N VAL A 131 -8.76 -0.99 13.27
CA VAL A 131 -8.20 0.33 13.51
C VAL A 131 -6.68 0.27 13.44
N ALA A 132 -6.07 1.29 12.87
CA ALA A 132 -4.61 1.39 12.81
C ALA A 132 -4.06 1.66 14.22
N PRO A 133 -3.10 0.86 14.72
CA PRO A 133 -2.59 1.02 16.08
C PRO A 133 -1.92 2.38 16.33
N SER A 134 -1.35 2.99 15.30
CA SER A 134 -0.62 4.25 15.39
C SER A 134 -1.51 5.48 15.40
N THR A 135 -2.62 5.46 14.66
CA THR A 135 -3.51 6.63 14.45
C THR A 135 -4.89 6.45 15.05
N SER A 136 -5.25 5.21 15.45
CA SER A 136 -6.60 4.83 15.91
C SER A 136 -7.70 5.10 14.87
N GLU A 137 -7.33 5.22 13.59
CA GLU A 137 -8.26 5.38 12.48
C GLU A 137 -8.81 4.02 12.04
N ALA A 138 -10.09 3.97 11.69
CA ALA A 138 -10.77 2.77 11.21
C ALA A 138 -10.36 2.39 9.76
N SER A 139 -9.09 2.54 9.43
CA SER A 139 -8.55 2.26 8.11
C SER A 139 -7.08 1.87 8.20
N VAL A 140 -6.67 0.88 7.44
CA VAL A 140 -5.31 0.32 7.47
C VAL A 140 -4.75 0.18 6.06
N ALA A 141 -3.46 0.42 5.88
CA ALA A 141 -2.72 0.15 4.65
C ALA A 141 -1.26 -0.11 5.00
N SER A 142 -0.65 -1.13 4.41
CA SER A 142 0.80 -1.36 4.50
C SER A 142 1.52 -0.68 3.35
N SER A 143 0.96 -0.72 2.15
CA SER A 143 1.52 -0.07 0.97
C SER A 143 0.42 0.38 0.01
N VAL A 144 0.66 1.52 -0.65
CA VAL A 144 -0.23 2.09 -1.66
C VAL A 144 0.56 2.28 -2.94
N ASN A 145 0.09 1.67 -4.03
CA ASN A 145 0.66 1.88 -5.35
C ASN A 145 -0.29 2.76 -6.17
N THR A 146 0.07 4.02 -6.32
CA THR A 146 -0.71 5.00 -7.09
C THR A 146 -0.53 4.87 -8.59
N HIS A 147 0.32 3.96 -9.06
CA HIS A 147 0.64 3.75 -10.49
C HIS A 147 1.09 5.04 -11.21
N PHE A 148 1.75 5.94 -10.50
CA PHE A 148 2.10 7.28 -10.98
C PHE A 148 2.80 7.25 -12.34
N PHE A 149 3.86 6.45 -12.48
CA PHE A 149 4.63 6.38 -13.73
C PHE A 149 3.84 5.78 -14.90
N SER A 150 2.99 4.77 -14.65
CA SER A 150 2.17 4.18 -15.70
C SER A 150 1.01 5.10 -16.14
N ARG A 151 0.52 5.93 -15.23
CA ARG A 151 -0.54 6.91 -15.51
C ARG A 151 0.01 8.16 -16.17
N TRP A 152 0.99 8.81 -15.55
CA TRP A 152 1.53 10.10 -16.00
C TRP A 152 2.64 9.96 -17.04
N GLY A 153 3.56 9.01 -16.87
CA GLY A 153 4.70 8.82 -17.77
C GLY A 153 4.26 8.48 -19.19
N GLY A 154 3.28 7.57 -19.32
CA GLY A 154 2.71 7.21 -20.61
C GLY A 154 1.95 8.37 -21.26
N LEU A 155 1.17 9.12 -20.50
CA LEU A 155 0.42 10.28 -21.00
C LEU A 155 1.36 11.39 -21.49
N VAL A 156 2.37 11.75 -20.70
CA VAL A 156 3.35 12.78 -21.08
C VAL A 156 4.15 12.35 -22.30
N ALA A 157 4.63 11.10 -22.35
CA ALA A 157 5.38 10.59 -23.50
C ALA A 157 4.53 10.58 -24.77
N SER A 158 3.25 10.17 -24.68
CA SER A 158 2.35 10.16 -25.83
C SER A 158 2.02 11.57 -26.32
N ALA A 159 1.77 12.52 -25.41
CA ALA A 159 1.53 13.92 -25.76
C ALA A 159 2.76 14.57 -26.40
N PHE A 160 3.96 14.24 -25.92
CA PHE A 160 5.20 14.71 -26.50
C PHE A 160 5.41 14.18 -27.93
N LEU A 161 5.19 12.88 -28.16
CA LEU A 161 5.28 12.28 -29.49
C LEU A 161 4.24 12.87 -30.47
N GLU A 162 3.01 13.03 -30.00
CA GLU A 162 1.94 13.65 -30.77
C GLU A 162 2.30 15.10 -31.18
N GLY A 163 2.82 15.87 -30.22
CA GLY A 163 3.28 17.24 -30.43
C GLY A 163 4.39 17.33 -31.49
N LEU A 164 5.41 16.45 -31.41
CA LEU A 164 6.48 16.37 -32.40
C LEU A 164 5.96 16.01 -33.79
N GLY A 165 5.10 14.99 -33.89
CA GLY A 165 4.51 14.60 -35.19
C GLY A 165 3.66 15.71 -35.80
N THR A 166 2.93 16.44 -34.97
CA THR A 166 2.13 17.60 -35.36
C THR A 166 3.02 18.77 -35.83
N ALA A 167 4.05 19.08 -35.06
CA ALA A 167 5.02 20.12 -35.42
C ALA A 167 5.69 19.82 -36.76
N LYS A 168 6.09 18.57 -37.00
CA LYS A 168 6.68 18.16 -38.30
C LYS A 168 5.68 18.23 -39.43
N ARG A 169 4.43 17.92 -39.20
CA ARG A 169 3.37 18.07 -40.26
C ARG A 169 3.17 19.50 -40.63
N TYR A 170 3.18 20.43 -39.69
CA TYR A 170 2.98 21.87 -39.98
C TYR A 170 4.24 22.58 -40.45
N SER A 171 5.45 22.11 -40.06
CA SER A 171 6.71 22.72 -40.53
C SER A 171 6.93 22.58 -42.05
N GLY A 172 6.27 21.63 -42.69
CA GLY A 172 6.32 21.41 -44.14
C GLY A 172 5.23 22.15 -44.94
N SER A 173 4.23 22.73 -44.29
CA SER A 173 3.14 23.43 -45.01
C SER A 173 3.41 24.94 -45.04
N GLN A 174 4.03 25.38 -46.12
CA GLN A 174 4.05 26.82 -46.47
C GLN A 174 2.88 27.10 -47.38
N SER A 175 1.85 27.77 -46.91
CA SER A 175 0.85 28.41 -47.78
C SER A 175 1.38 29.77 -48.18
N THR A 176 1.84 29.91 -49.40
CA THR A 176 2.19 31.20 -49.94
C THR A 176 0.97 31.75 -50.67
N ILE A 177 0.30 32.72 -50.07
CA ILE A 177 -0.78 33.46 -50.71
C ILE A 177 -0.15 34.55 -51.58
N TYR A 178 -0.15 34.34 -52.88
CA TYR A 178 0.16 35.42 -53.85
C TYR A 178 -1.16 36.07 -54.27
N GLY A 179 -1.47 37.20 -53.69
CA GLY A 179 -2.57 38.04 -54.16
C GLY A 179 -2.03 39.18 -55.08
N TYR A 180 -2.31 39.11 -56.34
CA TYR A 180 -2.15 40.25 -57.25
C TYR A 180 -3.46 40.45 -58.04
N GLY A 181 -4.21 41.45 -57.65
CA GLY A 181 -5.50 41.73 -58.29
C GLY A 181 -6.65 40.88 -57.74
N ASN A 182 -7.82 40.94 -58.38
CA ASN A 182 -9.05 40.31 -57.97
C ASN A 182 -9.09 38.79 -58.18
N ASP A 183 -8.00 38.10 -58.50
CA ASP A 183 -7.91 36.64 -58.65
C ASP A 183 -7.04 36.06 -57.50
N VAL A 184 -7.69 35.51 -56.52
CA VAL A 184 -7.05 34.74 -55.44
C VAL A 184 -6.95 33.32 -55.94
N THR A 185 -5.78 32.93 -56.47
CA THR A 185 -5.51 31.54 -56.83
C THR A 185 -4.85 30.87 -55.63
N ASP A 186 -5.61 30.06 -54.91
CA ASP A 186 -5.13 29.23 -53.81
C ASP A 186 -4.30 28.07 -54.39
N GLN A 187 -2.98 28.24 -54.53
CA GLN A 187 -2.10 27.13 -54.86
C GLN A 187 -1.69 26.40 -53.60
N MET A 188 -2.32 25.29 -53.33
CA MET A 188 -1.83 24.33 -52.36
C MET A 188 -0.54 23.68 -52.85
N VAL A 189 0.60 24.13 -52.31
CA VAL A 189 1.90 23.48 -52.57
C VAL A 189 1.94 22.22 -51.68
N TRP A 190 1.82 21.07 -52.31
CA TRP A 190 2.01 19.78 -51.64
C TRP A 190 3.50 19.59 -51.34
N ASN A 191 3.91 19.73 -50.08
CA ASN A 191 5.27 19.44 -49.67
C ASN A 191 5.51 17.94 -49.67
N THR A 192 6.56 17.53 -50.37
CA THR A 192 7.06 16.16 -50.29
C THR A 192 7.82 16.01 -49.01
N TYR A 193 7.23 15.29 -48.07
CA TYR A 193 7.91 14.99 -46.81
C TYR A 193 9.09 14.04 -47.04
N SER A 194 10.22 14.31 -46.40
CA SER A 194 11.34 13.36 -46.36
C SER A 194 10.95 12.08 -45.65
N VAL A 195 11.69 11.00 -45.87
CA VAL A 195 11.45 9.73 -45.16
C VAL A 195 11.52 9.91 -43.64
N GLU A 196 12.43 10.79 -43.18
CA GLU A 196 12.57 11.13 -41.76
C GLU A 196 11.32 11.88 -41.25
N ASP A 197 10.79 12.87 -41.99
CA ASP A 197 9.58 13.58 -41.60
C ASP A 197 8.35 12.66 -41.55
N GLN A 198 8.25 11.72 -42.49
CA GLN A 198 7.19 10.70 -42.50
C GLN A 198 7.28 9.80 -41.27
N ALA A 199 8.50 9.42 -40.85
CA ALA A 199 8.71 8.62 -39.63
C ALA A 199 8.25 9.40 -38.38
N TRP A 200 8.57 10.69 -38.26
CA TRP A 200 8.13 11.53 -37.14
C TRP A 200 6.62 11.74 -37.14
N ILE A 201 5.99 11.92 -38.29
CA ILE A 201 4.54 12.04 -38.43
C ILE A 201 3.87 10.71 -38.02
N ALA A 202 4.45 9.57 -38.43
CA ALA A 202 3.95 8.26 -38.02
C ALA A 202 4.10 8.03 -36.50
N ALA A 203 5.24 8.42 -35.93
CA ALA A 203 5.44 8.38 -34.48
C ALA A 203 4.41 9.25 -33.72
N GLY A 204 4.08 10.43 -34.25
CA GLY A 204 3.01 11.26 -33.69
C GLY A 204 1.64 10.59 -33.71
N LYS A 205 1.29 9.86 -34.76
CA LYS A 205 0.05 9.07 -34.81
C LYS A 205 0.03 7.91 -33.82
N VAL A 206 1.19 7.29 -33.59
CA VAL A 206 1.33 6.28 -32.52
C VAL A 206 1.14 6.93 -31.15
N GLY A 207 1.74 8.12 -30.93
CA GLY A 207 1.56 8.91 -29.73
C GLY A 207 0.08 9.23 -29.46
N GLU A 208 -0.66 9.71 -30.46
CA GLU A 208 -2.10 9.99 -30.35
C GLU A 208 -2.90 8.75 -29.93
N LYS A 209 -2.66 7.60 -30.57
CA LYS A 209 -3.34 6.35 -30.22
C LYS A 209 -2.96 5.85 -28.82
N ALA A 210 -1.67 5.94 -28.49
CA ALA A 210 -1.18 5.59 -27.17
C ALA A 210 -1.79 6.49 -26.10
N GLY A 211 -1.89 7.81 -26.36
CA GLY A 211 -2.52 8.78 -25.47
C GLY A 211 -3.94 8.37 -25.07
N LYS A 212 -4.77 7.97 -26.03
CA LYS A 212 -6.14 7.51 -25.79
C LYS A 212 -6.20 6.23 -24.91
N ILE A 213 -5.19 5.36 -25.00
CA ILE A 213 -5.09 4.17 -24.14
C ILE A 213 -4.68 4.56 -22.73
N PHE A 214 -3.71 5.46 -22.59
CA PHE A 214 -3.26 5.95 -21.29
C PHE A 214 -4.33 6.79 -20.58
N GLU A 215 -5.11 7.58 -21.34
CA GLU A 215 -6.25 8.32 -20.80
C GLU A 215 -7.29 7.38 -20.15
N LYS A 216 -7.61 6.26 -20.79
CA LYS A 216 -8.50 5.25 -20.18
C LYS A 216 -7.94 4.62 -18.92
N ASN A 217 -6.61 4.47 -18.83
CA ASN A 217 -5.94 3.92 -17.66
C ASN A 217 -5.74 4.97 -16.56
N PHE A 218 -5.98 6.25 -16.86
CA PHE A 218 -5.81 7.33 -15.90
C PHE A 218 -6.78 7.21 -14.73
N ASP A 219 -8.01 6.77 -14.98
CA ASP A 219 -9.06 6.58 -13.97
C ASP A 219 -8.91 5.30 -13.15
N ARG A 220 -7.85 4.49 -13.40
CA ARG A 220 -7.61 3.31 -12.61
C ARG A 220 -7.33 3.69 -11.16
N PRO A 221 -8.14 3.19 -10.21
CA PRO A 221 -7.94 3.51 -8.82
C PRO A 221 -6.63 2.91 -8.27
N PRO A 222 -6.04 3.52 -7.23
CA PRO A 222 -4.79 3.02 -6.64
C PRO A 222 -4.97 1.62 -6.06
N THR A 223 -3.94 0.78 -6.19
CA THR A 223 -3.90 -0.53 -5.57
C THR A 223 -3.40 -0.38 -4.13
N VAL A 224 -4.23 -0.78 -3.18
CA VAL A 224 -3.88 -0.79 -1.75
C VAL A 224 -3.61 -2.22 -1.31
N ARG A 225 -2.50 -2.44 -0.61
CA ARG A 225 -2.13 -3.75 -0.07
C ARG A 225 -1.96 -3.68 1.43
N LEU A 226 -2.39 -4.73 2.07
CA LEU A 226 -2.13 -5.02 3.48
C LEU A 226 -1.38 -6.33 3.55
N GLU A 227 -0.20 -6.32 4.13
CA GLU A 227 0.66 -7.50 4.23
C GLU A 227 0.22 -8.38 5.40
N SER A 228 0.41 -9.71 5.25
CA SER A 228 0.27 -10.62 6.38
C SER A 228 1.30 -10.27 7.45
N GLY A 229 0.94 -10.50 8.72
CA GLY A 229 1.78 -10.08 9.84
C GLY A 229 1.56 -8.64 10.30
N THR A 230 0.75 -7.85 9.58
CA THR A 230 0.46 -6.46 10.00
C THR A 230 -0.36 -6.43 11.28
N PRO A 231 0.10 -5.72 12.33
CA PRO A 231 -0.65 -5.54 13.56
C PRO A 231 -1.81 -4.57 13.34
N VAL A 232 -2.97 -4.92 13.88
CA VAL A 232 -4.18 -4.09 13.83
C VAL A 232 -4.88 -4.09 15.18
N GLY A 233 -5.49 -2.97 15.55
CA GLY A 233 -6.51 -2.94 16.58
C GLY A 233 -7.84 -3.37 15.99
N VAL A 234 -8.70 -4.01 16.76
CA VAL A 234 -10.05 -4.38 16.32
C VAL A 234 -11.04 -3.87 17.35
N LEU A 235 -11.84 -2.90 16.93
CA LEU A 235 -12.89 -2.31 17.74
C LEU A 235 -14.20 -3.06 17.51
N VAL A 236 -14.72 -3.66 18.58
CA VAL A 236 -16.01 -4.37 18.57
C VAL A 236 -17.14 -3.37 18.73
N LEU A 237 -18.04 -3.27 17.73
CA LEU A 237 -19.19 -2.40 17.80
C LEU A 237 -20.45 -3.12 18.30
N ASN A 238 -20.63 -4.36 17.88
CA ASN A 238 -21.79 -5.14 18.24
C ASN A 238 -21.44 -6.62 18.30
N VAL A 239 -22.08 -7.34 19.20
CA VAL A 239 -21.98 -8.79 19.32
C VAL A 239 -23.41 -9.32 19.22
N LYS A 240 -23.71 -10.04 18.15
CA LYS A 240 -24.99 -10.73 18.04
C LYS A 240 -24.93 -11.98 18.86
N GLY A 241 -25.55 -11.93 20.04
CA GLY A 241 -25.77 -13.12 20.85
C GLY A 241 -26.58 -14.16 20.08
N ARG A 242 -26.38 -15.39 20.47
CA ARG A 242 -27.07 -16.58 19.97
C ARG A 242 -28.57 -16.49 20.19
#